data_9798963860843ada08bf182907def461
#
_entry.id   9798963860843ada08bf182907def461
#
_cell.length_a   1.000
_cell.length_b   1.000
_cell.length_c   1.000
_cell.angle_alpha   90.00
_cell.angle_beta   90.00
_cell.angle_gamma   90.00
#
_symmetry.space_group_name_H-M   'P 1'
#
loop_
_entity.id
_entity.type
_entity.pdbx_description
1 polymer ?
#
loop_
_entity_poly.entity_id
_entity_poly.type
_entity_poly.pdbx_seq_one_letter_code
_entity_poly.pdbx_strand_id
1 'polypeptide(L)'
;MKREVALAVLERNGAWLLQLRDDLESILYPGHWGLFGGHLDPDETPSEAVHRELLEEINWKPAFPLEHWFTSQNGPRTTHIFRGALSVPVEQLTLLEGQDLKLTSKYELRQGSIWSDRRSEARPIAPGLDQVIKRLLID
;
A
#
# COMPACT_ATOMS: atom_id res chain seq x y z
N MET A 1 -17.32 -15.01 -7.37
CA MET A 1 -16.51 -15.17 -6.14
C MET A 1 -16.15 -13.81 -5.59
N LYS A 2 -16.46 -13.56 -4.35
CA LYS A 2 -16.11 -12.30 -3.68
C LYS A 2 -14.65 -12.32 -3.28
N ARG A 3 -13.95 -11.20 -3.53
CA ARG A 3 -12.58 -10.99 -3.09
C ARG A 3 -12.56 -9.77 -2.17
N GLU A 4 -12.04 -9.94 -0.99
CA GLU A 4 -11.87 -8.83 -0.05
C GLU A 4 -10.39 -8.61 0.21
N VAL A 5 -10.00 -7.34 0.11
CA VAL A 5 -8.60 -6.91 0.25
C VAL A 5 -8.57 -5.77 1.24
N ALA A 6 -7.54 -5.73 2.08
CA ALA A 6 -7.31 -4.64 3.02
C ALA A 6 -5.94 -4.04 2.76
N LEU A 7 -5.89 -2.72 2.54
CA LEU A 7 -4.67 -2.00 2.19
C LEU A 7 -4.43 -0.86 3.16
N ALA A 8 -3.17 -0.50 3.36
CA ALA A 8 -2.76 0.52 4.32
C ALA A 8 -2.15 1.75 3.65
N VAL A 9 -2.70 2.92 4.00
CA VAL A 9 -2.11 4.22 3.68
C VAL A 9 -1.35 4.68 4.91
N LEU A 10 -0.03 4.69 4.82
CA LEU A 10 0.84 5.06 5.93
C LEU A 10 1.53 6.38 5.62
N GLU A 11 1.32 7.37 6.49
CA GLU A 11 1.85 8.72 6.29
C GLU A 11 2.96 9.04 7.28
N ARG A 12 3.99 9.70 6.79
CA ARG A 12 5.06 10.23 7.63
C ARG A 12 5.55 11.54 7.03
N ASN A 13 5.45 12.63 7.81
CA ASN A 13 5.91 13.95 7.42
C ASN A 13 5.36 14.41 6.07
N GLY A 14 4.07 14.17 5.82
CA GLY A 14 3.42 14.59 4.58
C GLY A 14 3.75 13.76 3.36
N ALA A 15 4.33 12.58 3.55
CA ALA A 15 4.61 11.62 2.48
C ALA A 15 3.97 10.28 2.81
N TRP A 16 3.77 9.44 1.79
CA TRP A 16 3.05 8.18 1.92
C TRP A 16 3.89 7.01 1.46
N LEU A 17 3.84 5.92 2.22
CA LEU A 17 4.65 4.73 1.95
C LEU A 17 4.01 3.88 0.85
N LEU A 18 4.77 3.65 -0.23
CA LEU A 18 4.35 2.74 -1.30
C LEU A 18 5.34 1.58 -1.42
N GLN A 19 4.84 0.47 -1.94
CA GLN A 19 5.60 -0.73 -2.27
C GLN A 19 5.72 -0.84 -3.78
N LEU A 20 6.93 -1.11 -4.27
CA LEU A 20 7.11 -1.52 -5.66
C LEU A 20 6.88 -3.03 -5.73
N ARG A 21 5.82 -3.45 -6.41
CA ARG A 21 5.43 -4.86 -6.49
C ARG A 21 6.44 -5.65 -7.30
N ASP A 22 6.54 -6.96 -7.02
CA ASP A 22 7.43 -7.85 -7.76
C ASP A 22 7.02 -7.94 -9.23
N ASP A 23 7.98 -8.28 -10.11
CA ASP A 23 7.74 -8.47 -11.55
C ASP A 23 7.27 -9.90 -11.85
N LEU A 24 6.29 -10.39 -11.11
CA LEU A 24 5.74 -11.73 -11.29
C LEU A 24 4.44 -11.65 -12.09
N GLU A 25 4.36 -12.41 -13.18
CA GLU A 25 3.17 -12.43 -14.01
C GLU A 25 1.93 -12.92 -13.26
N SER A 26 2.12 -13.70 -12.21
CA SER A 26 1.02 -14.29 -11.44
C SER A 26 0.32 -13.30 -10.51
N ILE A 27 0.89 -12.11 -10.28
CA ILE A 27 0.29 -11.13 -9.38
C ILE A 27 -0.36 -10.01 -10.15
N LEU A 28 -1.27 -9.28 -9.49
CA LEU A 28 -1.94 -8.12 -10.08
C LEU A 28 -0.98 -6.94 -10.13
N TYR A 29 -0.91 -6.26 -11.28
CA TYR A 29 -0.06 -5.10 -11.52
C TYR A 29 1.40 -5.34 -11.14
N PRO A 30 2.07 -6.32 -11.77
CA PRO A 30 3.49 -6.57 -11.48
C PRO A 30 4.33 -5.33 -11.81
N GLY A 31 5.33 -5.07 -10.98
CA GLY A 31 6.24 -3.95 -11.21
C GLY A 31 5.63 -2.56 -11.11
N HIS A 32 4.44 -2.43 -10.50
CA HIS A 32 3.81 -1.14 -10.25
C HIS A 32 3.95 -0.77 -8.77
N TRP A 33 3.92 0.53 -8.48
CA TRP A 33 3.84 1.01 -7.11
C TRP A 33 2.42 0.85 -6.57
N GLY A 34 2.30 0.31 -5.38
CA GLY A 34 1.01 0.09 -4.73
C GLY A 34 1.11 0.26 -3.22
N LEU A 35 -0.01 0.01 -2.55
CA LEU A 35 -0.05 0.03 -1.09
C LEU A 35 0.29 -1.35 -0.54
N PHE A 36 0.80 -1.38 0.70
CA PHE A 36 0.96 -2.63 1.43
C PHE A 36 -0.41 -3.15 1.87
N GLY A 37 -0.52 -4.46 1.97
CA GLY A 37 -1.75 -5.15 2.33
C GLY A 37 -2.00 -6.35 1.45
N GLY A 38 -3.18 -6.95 1.57
CA GLY A 38 -3.50 -8.12 0.77
C GLY A 38 -4.88 -8.68 1.07
N HIS A 39 -5.11 -9.90 0.60
CA HIS A 39 -6.39 -10.57 0.75
C HIS A 39 -6.66 -10.99 2.19
N LEU A 40 -7.94 -10.92 2.58
CA LEU A 40 -8.38 -11.46 3.87
C LEU A 40 -8.29 -12.99 3.86
N ASP A 41 -7.81 -13.56 4.97
CA ASP A 41 -7.91 -14.99 5.20
C ASP A 41 -9.35 -15.33 5.61
N PRO A 42 -9.76 -16.60 5.50
CA PRO A 42 -11.09 -17.01 5.97
C PRO A 42 -11.32 -16.59 7.42
N ASP A 43 -12.49 -16.00 7.68
CA ASP A 43 -12.92 -15.56 9.01
C ASP A 43 -12.11 -14.39 9.58
N GLU A 44 -11.26 -13.76 8.77
CA GLU A 44 -10.47 -12.61 9.18
C GLU A 44 -11.24 -11.31 8.92
N THR A 45 -11.18 -10.35 9.86
CA THR A 45 -11.73 -9.03 9.61
C THR A 45 -10.75 -8.22 8.75
N PRO A 46 -11.22 -7.18 8.05
CA PRO A 46 -10.30 -6.30 7.30
C PRO A 46 -9.19 -5.70 8.17
N SER A 47 -9.52 -5.29 9.40
CA SER A 47 -8.51 -4.76 10.32
C SER A 47 -7.45 -5.79 10.67
N GLU A 48 -7.88 -7.02 10.97
CA GLU A 48 -6.94 -8.10 11.25
C GLU A 48 -6.02 -8.37 10.05
N ALA A 49 -6.61 -8.37 8.85
CA ALA A 49 -5.87 -8.65 7.62
C ALA A 49 -4.80 -7.61 7.36
N VAL A 50 -5.15 -6.32 7.45
CA VAL A 50 -4.17 -5.26 7.13
C VAL A 50 -2.99 -5.29 8.11
N HIS A 51 -3.25 -5.55 9.39
CA HIS A 51 -2.17 -5.62 10.38
C HIS A 51 -1.29 -6.85 10.19
N ARG A 52 -1.90 -8.00 9.88
CA ARG A 52 -1.15 -9.22 9.56
C ARG A 52 -0.26 -9.02 8.34
N GLU A 53 -0.81 -8.43 7.28
CA GLU A 53 -0.07 -8.20 6.04
C GLU A 53 1.11 -7.27 6.25
N LEU A 54 0.95 -6.20 7.05
CA LEU A 54 2.07 -5.30 7.35
C LEU A 54 3.19 -6.04 8.06
N LEU A 55 2.86 -6.93 8.98
CA LEU A 55 3.87 -7.71 9.67
C LEU A 55 4.60 -8.64 8.71
N GLU A 56 3.86 -9.27 7.79
CA GLU A 56 4.44 -10.17 6.79
C GLU A 56 5.29 -9.43 5.75
N GLU A 57 4.90 -8.24 5.35
CA GLU A 57 5.53 -7.54 4.23
C GLU A 57 6.68 -6.62 4.64
N ILE A 58 6.56 -5.95 5.79
CA ILE A 58 7.57 -5.00 6.25
C ILE A 58 8.00 -5.20 7.70
N ASN A 59 7.59 -6.30 8.31
CA ASN A 59 7.95 -6.67 9.68
C ASN A 59 7.68 -5.54 10.67
N TRP A 60 6.52 -4.90 10.55
CA TRP A 60 6.17 -3.76 11.39
C TRP A 60 4.75 -3.88 11.93
N LYS A 61 4.61 -3.55 13.21
CA LYS A 61 3.32 -3.52 13.89
C LYS A 61 3.09 -2.10 14.42
N PRO A 62 2.04 -1.40 13.99
CA PRO A 62 1.73 -0.08 14.55
C PRO A 62 1.48 -0.14 16.06
N ALA A 63 1.89 0.90 16.78
CA ALA A 63 1.62 1.00 18.23
C ALA A 63 0.12 1.09 18.51
N PHE A 64 -0.64 1.73 17.61
CA PHE A 64 -2.09 1.82 17.66
C PHE A 64 -2.69 1.25 16.40
N PRO A 65 -3.87 0.60 16.47
CA PRO A 65 -4.52 0.07 15.27
C PRO A 65 -4.75 1.16 14.23
N LEU A 66 -4.58 0.79 12.96
CA LEU A 66 -4.91 1.68 11.85
C LEU A 66 -6.41 1.93 11.81
N GLU A 67 -6.80 3.12 11.36
CA GLU A 67 -8.22 3.48 11.24
C GLU A 67 -8.73 3.15 9.85
N HIS A 68 -9.95 2.62 9.78
CA HIS A 68 -10.62 2.42 8.50
C HIS A 68 -10.93 3.81 7.91
N TRP A 69 -10.54 4.00 6.65
CA TRP A 69 -10.77 5.27 5.96
C TRP A 69 -11.96 5.18 5.03
N PHE A 70 -11.95 4.26 4.08
CA PHE A 70 -13.10 4.02 3.21
C PHE A 70 -13.02 2.63 2.60
N THR A 71 -14.14 2.20 2.01
CA THR A 71 -14.25 0.94 1.30
C THR A 71 -14.75 1.23 -0.11
N SER A 72 -14.12 0.62 -1.10
CA SER A 72 -14.56 0.72 -2.48
C SER A 72 -14.86 -0.66 -3.03
N GLN A 73 -15.73 -0.71 -4.02
CA GLN A 73 -16.11 -1.96 -4.66
C GLN A 73 -15.94 -1.85 -6.16
N ASN A 74 -15.29 -2.84 -6.75
CA ASN A 74 -15.07 -2.91 -8.18
C ASN A 74 -15.37 -4.35 -8.63
N GLY A 75 -16.62 -4.56 -9.11
CA GLY A 75 -17.08 -5.88 -9.44
C GLY A 75 -17.10 -6.80 -8.22
N PRO A 76 -16.47 -7.98 -8.30
CA PRO A 76 -16.43 -8.90 -7.16
C PRO A 76 -15.42 -8.51 -6.09
N ARG A 77 -14.59 -7.48 -6.35
CA ARG A 77 -13.52 -7.08 -5.42
C ARG A 77 -13.97 -5.95 -4.52
N THR A 78 -13.86 -6.15 -3.22
CA THR A 78 -14.08 -5.14 -2.20
C THR A 78 -12.74 -4.78 -1.60
N THR A 79 -12.39 -3.50 -1.61
CA THR A 79 -11.12 -3.02 -1.07
C THR A 79 -11.39 -2.13 0.13
N HIS A 80 -10.85 -2.54 1.27
CA HIS A 80 -10.96 -1.79 2.52
C HIS A 80 -9.65 -1.02 2.71
N ILE A 81 -9.74 0.32 2.76
CA ILE A 81 -8.58 1.18 2.90
C ILE A 81 -8.48 1.66 4.34
N PHE A 82 -7.33 1.39 4.93
CA PHE A 82 -6.98 1.85 6.28
C PHE A 82 -5.90 2.92 6.19
N ARG A 83 -5.82 3.76 7.21
CA ARG A 83 -4.76 4.77 7.26
C ARG A 83 -4.26 4.96 8.68
N GLY A 84 -3.02 5.45 8.76
CA GLY A 84 -2.40 5.77 10.03
C GLY A 84 -1.01 6.34 9.83
N ALA A 85 -0.39 6.73 10.93
CA ALA A 85 0.95 7.27 10.90
C ALA A 85 1.98 6.14 10.84
N LEU A 86 2.98 6.32 9.98
CA LEU A 86 4.19 5.50 10.04
C LEU A 86 5.06 6.12 11.13
N SER A 87 5.08 5.52 12.30
CA SER A 87 5.73 6.09 13.49
C SER A 87 7.23 5.84 13.55
N VAL A 88 7.79 5.16 12.55
CA VAL A 88 9.22 4.87 12.49
C VAL A 88 9.80 5.32 11.16
N PRO A 89 11.11 5.63 11.09
CA PRO A 89 11.76 5.90 9.82
C PRO A 89 11.72 4.67 8.91
N VAL A 90 11.68 4.89 7.59
CA VAL A 90 11.64 3.80 6.60
C VAL A 90 12.80 2.84 6.79
N GLU A 91 13.95 3.34 7.22
CA GLU A 91 15.16 2.53 7.44
C GLU A 91 14.98 1.48 8.53
N GLN A 92 13.99 1.64 9.41
CA GLN A 92 13.69 0.66 10.45
C GLN A 92 12.74 -0.45 9.97
N LEU A 93 12.19 -0.32 8.77
CA LEU A 93 11.36 -1.36 8.17
C LEU A 93 12.24 -2.39 7.48
N THR A 94 11.77 -3.64 7.46
CA THR A 94 12.45 -4.70 6.72
C THR A 94 11.54 -5.10 5.56
N LEU A 95 11.97 -4.85 4.34
CA LEU A 95 11.19 -5.20 3.16
C LEU A 95 11.27 -6.71 2.93
N LEU A 96 10.18 -7.41 3.19
CA LEU A 96 10.10 -8.86 3.06
C LEU A 96 9.36 -9.28 1.79
N GLU A 97 8.65 -8.36 1.15
CA GLU A 97 7.90 -8.63 -0.07
C GLU A 97 7.93 -7.39 -0.95
N GLY A 98 8.15 -7.57 -2.26
CA GLY A 98 8.26 -6.47 -3.22
C GLY A 98 9.72 -6.15 -3.55
N GLN A 99 9.91 -5.29 -4.55
CA GLN A 99 11.23 -4.91 -5.04
C GLN A 99 11.82 -3.69 -4.34
N ASP A 100 10.94 -2.81 -3.83
CA ASP A 100 11.35 -1.57 -3.19
C ASP A 100 10.22 -1.04 -2.32
N LEU A 101 10.54 -0.08 -1.46
CA LEU A 101 9.55 0.70 -0.71
C LEU A 101 10.06 2.12 -0.63
N LYS A 102 9.12 3.08 -0.58
CA LYS A 102 9.48 4.49 -0.62
C LYS A 102 8.40 5.36 -0.02
N LEU A 103 8.80 6.36 0.76
CA LEU A 103 7.90 7.44 1.12
C LEU A 103 7.79 8.39 -0.07
N THR A 104 6.58 8.53 -0.59
CA THR A 104 6.33 9.30 -1.81
C THR A 104 5.64 10.61 -1.48
N SER A 105 6.07 11.69 -2.16
CA SER A 105 5.49 13.02 -1.97
C SER A 105 4.23 13.21 -2.82
N LYS A 106 3.48 14.27 -2.54
CA LYS A 106 2.35 14.66 -3.39
C LYS A 106 2.78 14.86 -4.83
N TYR A 107 3.95 15.46 -5.03
CA TYR A 107 4.49 15.67 -6.36
C TYR A 107 4.67 14.37 -7.12
N GLU A 108 5.30 13.39 -6.46
CA GLU A 108 5.52 12.06 -7.06
C GLU A 108 4.21 11.36 -7.38
N LEU A 109 3.23 11.43 -6.49
CA LEU A 109 1.93 10.81 -6.72
C LEU A 109 1.21 11.42 -7.92
N ARG A 110 1.39 12.72 -8.16
CA ARG A 110 0.78 13.40 -9.31
C ARG A 110 1.41 13.01 -10.64
N GLN A 111 2.67 12.57 -10.63
CA GLN A 111 3.38 12.22 -11.86
C GLN A 111 2.92 10.89 -12.45
N GLY A 112 2.35 10.01 -11.65
CA GLY A 112 1.93 8.68 -12.11
C GLY A 112 3.06 7.71 -12.34
N SER A 113 4.31 8.15 -12.19
CA SER A 113 5.50 7.34 -12.35
C SER A 113 6.50 7.78 -11.30
N ILE A 114 7.09 6.82 -10.59
CA ILE A 114 7.94 7.10 -9.44
C ILE A 114 9.26 6.35 -9.59
N TRP A 115 10.35 7.05 -9.30
CA TRP A 115 11.70 6.48 -9.35
C TRP A 115 11.93 5.47 -8.24
N SER A 116 12.50 4.32 -8.58
CA SER A 116 12.93 3.31 -7.64
C SER A 116 14.44 3.34 -7.51
N ASP A 117 14.94 3.62 -6.31
CA ASP A 117 16.39 3.60 -6.06
C ASP A 117 16.97 2.20 -6.17
N ARG A 118 16.25 1.19 -5.68
CA ARG A 118 16.75 -0.19 -5.73
C ARG A 118 16.82 -0.75 -7.14
N ARG A 119 15.88 -0.32 -8.01
CA ARG A 119 15.83 -0.78 -9.40
C ARG A 119 16.53 0.16 -10.37
N SER A 120 16.84 1.39 -9.93
CA SER A 120 17.42 2.45 -10.77
C SER A 120 16.59 2.70 -12.02
N GLU A 121 15.27 2.78 -11.86
CA GLU A 121 14.35 3.04 -12.95
C GLU A 121 13.04 3.61 -12.44
N ALA A 122 12.31 4.31 -13.30
CA ALA A 122 10.98 4.81 -12.99
C ALA A 122 9.95 3.72 -13.26
N ARG A 123 8.97 3.59 -12.39
CA ARG A 123 7.88 2.61 -12.54
C ARG A 123 6.53 3.28 -12.33
N PRO A 124 5.49 2.80 -13.02
CA PRO A 124 4.16 3.41 -12.91
C PRO A 124 3.48 3.06 -11.60
N ILE A 125 2.47 3.87 -11.26
CA ILE A 125 1.60 3.62 -10.12
C ILE A 125 0.47 2.70 -10.59
N ALA A 126 0.09 1.74 -9.73
CA ALA A 126 -1.01 0.82 -10.05
C ALA A 126 -2.32 1.59 -10.24
N PRO A 127 -3.08 1.29 -11.29
CA PRO A 127 -4.36 1.99 -11.56
C PRO A 127 -5.34 1.93 -10.40
N GLY A 128 -5.32 0.86 -9.61
CA GLY A 128 -6.21 0.71 -8.46
C GLY A 128 -6.00 1.74 -7.35
N LEU A 129 -4.90 2.50 -7.39
CA LEU A 129 -4.63 3.56 -6.41
C LEU A 129 -5.28 4.90 -6.74
N ASP A 130 -5.93 5.02 -7.90
CA ASP A 130 -6.49 6.30 -8.35
C ASP A 130 -7.38 6.97 -7.32
N GLN A 131 -8.32 6.23 -6.72
CA GLN A 131 -9.24 6.80 -5.74
C GLN A 131 -8.53 7.24 -4.47
N VAL A 132 -7.55 6.46 -4.03
CA VAL A 132 -6.75 6.80 -2.84
C VAL A 132 -5.97 8.08 -3.11
N ILE A 133 -5.27 8.14 -4.23
CA ILE A 133 -4.46 9.31 -4.59
C ILE A 133 -5.31 10.56 -4.70
N LYS A 134 -6.46 10.48 -5.34
CA LYS A 134 -7.37 11.62 -5.46
C LYS A 134 -7.77 12.16 -4.10
N ARG A 135 -8.06 11.28 -3.13
CA ARG A 135 -8.41 11.69 -1.78
C ARG A 135 -7.23 12.31 -1.04
N LEU A 136 -6.02 11.78 -1.25
CA LEU A 136 -4.83 12.32 -0.61
C LEU A 136 -4.44 13.70 -1.15
N LEU A 137 -4.74 13.97 -2.42
CA LEU A 137 -4.34 15.22 -3.09
C LEU A 137 -5.38 16.32 -3.01
N ILE A 138 -6.48 16.08 -2.31
CA ILE A 138 -7.60 17.03 -2.25
C ILE A 138 -7.27 18.32 -1.48
N ASP A 139 -6.33 18.26 -0.58
CA ASP A 139 -5.91 19.41 0.23
C ASP A 139 -4.91 20.29 -0.49
#